data_938753b9da458e3671941e1852df07ed
#
_entry.id   938753b9da458e3671941e1852df07ed
#
_cell.length_a   1.000
_cell.length_b   1.000
_cell.length_c   1.000
_cell.angle_alpha   90.00
_cell.angle_beta   90.00
_cell.angle_gamma   90.00
#
_symmetry.space_group_name_H-M   'P 1'
#
loop_
_entity.id
_entity.type
_entity.pdbx_description
1 polymer ?
#
loop_
_entity_poly.entity_id
_entity_poly.type
_entity_poly.pdbx_seq_one_letter_code
_entity_poly.pdbx_strand_id
1 'polypeptide(L)'
;MKLNIHLISHPLIQNLSSITRNSYSSYNMMNQYFKSLGLLIIYETIRTWTKIHKLTIKTTKKEKELIIIDPKESYTIVFDNLDYVNMFQDIQFILPKLNLKLIEQKNEKNYTLFNFSPNIHHRILIVNYRMDTKFIKNLIEGLIREHNIKLKQIRLTCVECKTEQLIQLSELYDNLTIYTTKIINT
;
A
#
# COMPACT_ATOMS: atom_id res chain seq x y z
N MET A 1 20.23 3.96 -11.35
CA MET A 1 18.99 4.40 -10.75
C MET A 1 18.88 3.82 -9.34
N LYS A 2 18.19 4.47 -8.41
CA LYS A 2 18.20 4.07 -6.99
C LYS A 2 16.77 3.93 -6.47
N LEU A 3 16.41 2.72 -6.02
CA LEU A 3 15.16 2.48 -5.29
C LEU A 3 15.31 2.87 -3.81
N ASN A 4 14.22 3.26 -3.19
CA ASN A 4 14.12 3.43 -1.73
C ASN A 4 13.46 2.19 -1.12
N ILE A 5 14.27 1.21 -0.71
CA ILE A 5 13.76 -0.07 -0.18
C ILE A 5 13.76 -0.01 1.34
N HIS A 6 12.58 -0.26 1.94
CA HIS A 6 12.38 -0.36 3.37
C HIS A 6 12.03 -1.81 3.74
N LEU A 7 12.98 -2.50 4.37
CA LEU A 7 12.74 -3.81 4.95
C LEU A 7 12.04 -3.64 6.31
N ILE A 8 10.81 -4.15 6.41
CA ILE A 8 10.02 -4.07 7.63
C ILE A 8 10.49 -5.19 8.57
N SER A 9 11.18 -4.81 9.65
CA SER A 9 11.78 -5.76 10.62
C SER A 9 10.99 -5.89 11.92
N HIS A 10 9.78 -5.29 12.01
CA HIS A 10 8.97 -5.35 13.22
C HIS A 10 8.60 -6.80 13.59
N PRO A 11 8.85 -7.29 14.82
CA PRO A 11 8.67 -8.70 15.18
C PRO A 11 7.27 -9.26 14.91
N LEU A 12 6.20 -8.49 15.20
CA LEU A 12 4.82 -8.93 14.93
C LEU A 12 4.56 -9.11 13.44
N ILE A 13 5.08 -8.21 12.60
CA ILE A 13 4.94 -8.29 11.14
C ILE A 13 5.71 -9.50 10.62
N GLN A 14 6.91 -9.74 11.11
CA GLN A 14 7.72 -10.90 10.74
C GLN A 14 7.03 -12.22 11.12
N ASN A 15 6.47 -12.30 12.33
CA ASN A 15 5.70 -13.46 12.79
C ASN A 15 4.47 -13.71 11.88
N LEU A 16 3.62 -12.70 11.69
CA LEU A 16 2.42 -12.81 10.86
C LEU A 16 2.76 -13.16 9.40
N SER A 17 3.79 -12.53 8.83
CA SER A 17 4.23 -12.84 7.48
C SER A 17 4.77 -14.27 7.34
N SER A 18 5.41 -14.81 8.38
CA SER A 18 5.85 -16.21 8.42
C SER A 18 4.66 -17.18 8.46
N ILE A 19 3.67 -16.91 9.30
CA ILE A 19 2.45 -17.73 9.41
C ILE A 19 1.69 -17.74 8.07
N THR A 20 1.46 -16.58 7.49
CA THR A 20 0.70 -16.47 6.23
C THR A 20 1.41 -17.12 5.05
N ARG A 21 2.74 -17.26 5.08
CA ARG A 21 3.51 -18.00 4.06
C ARG A 21 3.36 -19.50 4.17
N ASN A 22 3.27 -20.02 5.37
CA ASN A 22 3.36 -21.47 5.61
C ASN A 22 2.01 -22.21 5.56
N SER A 23 0.87 -21.49 5.48
CA SER A 23 -0.48 -22.04 5.22
C SER A 23 -0.93 -23.23 6.10
N TYR A 24 -0.43 -23.35 7.33
CA TYR A 24 -0.78 -24.47 8.23
C TYR A 24 -2.05 -24.24 9.07
N SER A 25 -2.75 -23.11 8.86
CA SER A 25 -3.89 -22.73 9.68
C SER A 25 -5.21 -22.94 8.95
N SER A 26 -6.31 -23.07 9.72
CA SER A 26 -7.65 -23.09 9.15
C SER A 26 -7.96 -21.79 8.39
N TYR A 27 -8.89 -21.85 7.43
CA TYR A 27 -9.28 -20.70 6.59
C TYR A 27 -9.64 -19.45 7.43
N ASN A 28 -10.43 -19.63 8.49
CA ASN A 28 -10.83 -18.52 9.36
C ASN A 28 -9.65 -17.87 10.09
N MET A 29 -8.71 -18.66 10.56
CA MET A 29 -7.51 -18.15 11.22
C MET A 29 -6.61 -17.43 10.20
N MET A 30 -6.46 -17.96 9.01
CA MET A 30 -5.68 -17.31 7.94
C MET A 30 -6.25 -15.93 7.59
N ASN A 31 -7.57 -15.79 7.50
CA ASN A 31 -8.20 -14.49 7.26
C ASN A 31 -7.87 -13.48 8.37
N GLN A 32 -7.85 -13.89 9.63
CA GLN A 32 -7.47 -13.02 10.75
C GLN A 32 -5.98 -12.61 10.68
N TYR A 33 -5.11 -13.55 10.31
CA TYR A 33 -3.70 -13.25 10.12
C TYR A 33 -3.47 -12.28 8.95
N PHE A 34 -4.17 -12.46 7.82
CA PHE A 34 -4.12 -11.52 6.70
C PHE A 34 -4.61 -10.13 7.09
N LYS A 35 -5.73 -10.01 7.84
CA LYS A 35 -6.22 -8.73 8.35
C LYS A 35 -5.17 -8.01 9.20
N SER A 36 -4.62 -8.71 10.19
CA SER A 36 -3.62 -8.14 11.09
C SER A 36 -2.34 -7.78 10.35
N LEU A 37 -1.87 -8.63 9.43
CA LEU A 37 -0.69 -8.38 8.63
C LEU A 37 -0.90 -7.15 7.73
N GLY A 38 -2.03 -7.09 7.03
CA GLY A 38 -2.37 -5.97 6.15
C GLY A 38 -2.42 -4.64 6.90
N LEU A 39 -3.09 -4.60 8.06
CA LEU A 39 -3.16 -3.41 8.90
C LEU A 39 -1.77 -2.91 9.28
N LEU A 40 -0.90 -3.78 9.77
CA LEU A 40 0.43 -3.41 10.23
C LEU A 40 1.37 -3.00 9.09
N ILE A 41 1.35 -3.72 7.96
CA ILE A 41 2.18 -3.39 6.80
C ILE A 41 1.76 -2.04 6.20
N ILE A 42 0.45 -1.81 6.05
CA ILE A 42 -0.04 -0.53 5.52
C ILE A 42 0.29 0.60 6.50
N TYR A 43 0.11 0.39 7.80
CA TYR A 43 0.53 1.36 8.81
C TYR A 43 2.00 1.77 8.62
N GLU A 44 2.92 0.82 8.52
CA GLU A 44 4.34 1.11 8.28
C GLU A 44 4.57 1.85 6.94
N THR A 45 3.85 1.45 5.90
CA THR A 45 3.97 2.08 4.58
C THR A 45 3.54 3.54 4.58
N ILE A 46 2.46 3.88 5.30
CA ILE A 46 1.91 5.24 5.29
C ILE A 46 2.47 6.13 6.40
N ARG A 47 3.11 5.56 7.43
CA ARG A 47 3.56 6.26 8.65
C ARG A 47 4.28 7.59 8.40
N THR A 48 5.16 7.63 7.40
CA THR A 48 5.91 8.84 7.03
C THR A 48 5.22 9.69 5.97
N TRP A 49 4.05 9.28 5.50
CA TRP A 49 3.34 9.89 4.38
C TRP A 49 2.11 10.67 4.81
N THR A 50 1.44 10.15 5.84
CA THR A 50 0.22 10.74 6.39
C THR A 50 0.53 12.04 7.12
N LYS A 51 -0.19 13.07 6.75
CA LYS A 51 -0.13 14.38 7.43
C LYS A 51 -1.25 14.51 8.44
N ILE A 52 -0.92 15.13 9.56
CA ILE A 52 -1.88 15.39 10.62
C ILE A 52 -2.08 16.89 10.81
N HIS A 53 -3.30 17.27 11.18
CA HIS A 53 -3.66 18.62 11.58
C HIS A 53 -4.11 18.61 13.03
N LYS A 54 -3.66 19.63 13.78
CA LYS A 54 -4.17 19.92 15.13
C LYS A 54 -5.29 20.94 15.01
N LEU A 55 -6.46 20.59 15.52
CA LEU A 55 -7.61 21.47 15.64
C LEU A 55 -7.81 21.82 17.10
N THR A 56 -7.87 23.12 17.40
CA THR A 56 -8.24 23.61 18.72
C THR A 56 -9.71 23.99 18.72
N ILE A 57 -10.52 23.22 19.42
CA ILE A 57 -11.95 23.49 19.60
C ILE A 57 -12.13 24.28 20.88
N LYS A 58 -12.55 25.54 20.73
CA LYS A 58 -12.87 26.40 21.86
C LYS A 58 -14.34 26.26 22.20
N THR A 59 -14.63 25.81 23.40
CA THR A 59 -15.96 25.86 23.99
C THR A 59 -15.99 26.87 25.12
N THR A 60 -17.18 27.31 25.54
CA THR A 60 -17.37 28.29 26.61
C THR A 60 -16.70 27.91 27.94
N LYS A 61 -16.39 26.61 28.14
CA LYS A 61 -15.82 26.11 29.40
C LYS A 61 -14.42 25.49 29.26
N LYS A 62 -14.00 25.07 28.05
CA LYS A 62 -12.72 24.37 27.87
C LYS A 62 -12.21 24.52 26.43
N GLU A 63 -10.90 24.52 26.28
CA GLU A 63 -10.24 24.28 25.01
C GLU A 63 -9.92 22.78 24.89
N LYS A 64 -10.18 22.17 23.72
CA LYS A 64 -9.84 20.78 23.41
C LYS A 64 -8.99 20.75 22.16
N GLU A 65 -7.90 20.03 22.23
CA GLU A 65 -7.10 19.70 21.03
C GLU A 65 -7.57 18.39 20.42
N LEU A 66 -7.75 18.37 19.11
CA LEU A 66 -8.06 17.19 18.33
C LEU A 66 -7.00 17.05 17.23
N ILE A 67 -6.44 15.86 17.12
CA ILE A 67 -5.51 15.50 16.03
C ILE A 67 -6.28 14.71 14.99
N ILE A 68 -6.31 15.19 13.76
CA ILE A 68 -6.97 14.53 12.65
C ILE A 68 -6.01 14.37 11.47
N ILE A 69 -6.26 13.37 10.64
CA ILE A 69 -5.57 13.23 9.35
C ILE A 69 -6.00 14.41 8.45
N ASP A 70 -5.09 14.93 7.63
CA ASP A 70 -5.38 16.03 6.71
C ASP A 70 -6.60 15.68 5.84
N PRO A 71 -7.70 16.46 5.93
CA PRO A 71 -8.92 16.19 5.15
C PRO A 71 -8.73 16.28 3.63
N LYS A 72 -7.62 16.88 3.17
CA LYS A 72 -7.28 16.96 1.74
C LYS A 72 -6.66 15.67 1.23
N GLU A 73 -6.08 14.84 2.08
CA GLU A 73 -5.51 13.56 1.68
C GLU A 73 -6.61 12.57 1.30
N SER A 74 -6.33 11.80 0.26
CA SER A 74 -7.14 10.66 -0.18
C SER A 74 -6.22 9.51 -0.55
N TYR A 75 -6.70 8.29 -0.35
CA TYR A 75 -5.91 7.08 -0.52
C TYR A 75 -6.58 6.13 -1.48
N THR A 76 -5.80 5.47 -2.32
CA THR A 76 -6.25 4.32 -3.10
C THR A 76 -5.28 3.17 -2.87
N ILE A 77 -5.80 2.03 -2.48
CA ILE A 77 -5.06 0.76 -2.45
C ILE A 77 -5.42 -0.01 -3.70
N VAL A 78 -4.41 -0.34 -4.48
CA VAL A 78 -4.52 -1.16 -5.69
C VAL A 78 -3.89 -2.52 -5.41
N PHE A 79 -4.61 -3.60 -5.73
CA PHE A 79 -4.16 -4.97 -5.52
C PHE A 79 -4.58 -5.86 -6.69
N ASP A 80 -3.90 -6.99 -6.86
CA ASP A 80 -4.02 -7.88 -8.03
C ASP A 80 -4.83 -9.15 -7.78
N ASN A 81 -5.10 -9.49 -6.52
CA ASN A 81 -5.77 -10.74 -6.17
C ASN A 81 -6.84 -10.51 -5.08
N LEU A 82 -8.03 -11.06 -5.34
CA LEU A 82 -9.17 -10.98 -4.43
C LEU A 82 -8.95 -11.74 -3.11
N ASP A 83 -8.10 -12.77 -3.11
CA ASP A 83 -7.79 -13.54 -1.90
C ASP A 83 -7.19 -12.68 -0.80
N TYR A 84 -6.57 -11.56 -1.17
CA TYR A 84 -5.95 -10.64 -0.21
C TYR A 84 -6.85 -9.47 0.20
N VAL A 85 -8.12 -9.43 -0.25
CA VAL A 85 -9.06 -8.35 0.11
C VAL A 85 -9.21 -8.20 1.62
N ASN A 86 -9.11 -9.32 2.35
CA ASN A 86 -9.18 -9.33 3.81
C ASN A 86 -8.07 -8.50 4.48
N MET A 87 -6.93 -8.31 3.82
CA MET A 87 -5.83 -7.45 4.32
C MET A 87 -6.26 -5.98 4.47
N PHE A 88 -7.33 -5.56 3.79
CA PHE A 88 -7.73 -4.15 3.71
C PHE A 88 -8.99 -3.81 4.51
N GLN A 89 -9.68 -4.79 5.08
CA GLN A 89 -10.98 -4.58 5.72
C GLN A 89 -10.93 -3.55 6.86
N ASP A 90 -9.91 -3.60 7.70
CA ASP A 90 -9.83 -2.74 8.87
C ASP A 90 -9.21 -1.36 8.55
N ILE A 91 -8.49 -1.25 7.43
CA ILE A 91 -7.83 0.00 7.00
C ILE A 91 -8.87 1.08 6.64
N GLN A 92 -10.03 0.70 6.12
CA GLN A 92 -11.08 1.65 5.74
C GLN A 92 -11.60 2.47 6.93
N PHE A 93 -11.48 1.95 8.16
CA PHE A 93 -11.87 2.68 9.37
C PHE A 93 -10.81 3.67 9.85
N ILE A 94 -9.59 3.54 9.35
CA ILE A 94 -8.43 4.34 9.79
C ILE A 94 -8.10 5.44 8.78
N LEU A 95 -8.15 5.11 7.47
CA LEU A 95 -7.81 6.04 6.42
C LEU A 95 -9.05 6.76 5.87
N PRO A 96 -9.08 8.10 5.92
CA PRO A 96 -10.18 8.86 5.32
C PRO A 96 -10.14 8.75 3.79
N LYS A 97 -11.31 8.73 3.16
CA LYS A 97 -11.43 8.71 1.69
C LYS A 97 -10.62 7.60 1.03
N LEU A 98 -10.63 6.40 1.64
CA LEU A 98 -9.96 5.23 1.07
C LEU A 98 -10.82 4.61 -0.03
N ASN A 99 -10.18 4.36 -1.18
CA ASN A 99 -10.71 3.55 -2.27
C ASN A 99 -9.91 2.25 -2.39
N LEU A 100 -10.60 1.12 -2.50
CA LEU A 100 -10.01 -0.17 -2.82
C LEU A 100 -10.25 -0.49 -4.29
N LYS A 101 -9.20 -0.88 -5.00
CA LYS A 101 -9.23 -1.21 -6.43
C LYS A 101 -8.56 -2.55 -6.69
N LEU A 102 -9.35 -3.52 -7.13
CA LEU A 102 -8.84 -4.77 -7.67
C LEU A 102 -8.55 -4.59 -9.15
N ILE A 103 -7.36 -5.02 -9.58
CA ILE A 103 -6.98 -5.09 -10.99
C ILE A 103 -6.64 -6.52 -11.33
N GLU A 104 -7.53 -7.17 -12.05
CA GLU A 104 -7.26 -8.52 -12.56
C GLU A 104 -6.28 -8.46 -13.73
N GLN A 105 -5.25 -9.32 -13.70
CA GLN A 105 -4.19 -9.38 -14.73
C GLN A 105 -4.69 -9.84 -16.11
N LYS A 106 -5.93 -10.33 -16.21
CA LYS A 106 -6.48 -10.92 -17.43
C LYS A 106 -6.65 -9.95 -18.61
N ASN A 107 -6.65 -8.65 -18.36
CA ASN A 107 -6.87 -7.63 -19.38
C ASN A 107 -5.76 -6.58 -19.36
N GLU A 108 -4.74 -6.76 -20.18
CA GLU A 108 -3.60 -5.82 -20.33
C GLU A 108 -4.00 -4.39 -20.74
N LYS A 109 -5.25 -4.15 -21.13
CA LYS A 109 -5.76 -2.86 -21.61
C LYS A 109 -6.73 -2.14 -20.64
N ASN A 110 -7.13 -2.74 -19.53
CA ASN A 110 -8.20 -2.19 -18.68
C ASN A 110 -7.71 -1.29 -17.52
N TYR A 111 -6.47 -0.79 -17.58
CA TYR A 111 -6.01 0.24 -16.62
C TYR A 111 -6.74 1.59 -16.80
N THR A 112 -7.45 1.78 -17.90
CA THR A 112 -8.23 2.98 -18.24
C THR A 112 -9.50 3.18 -17.39
N LEU A 113 -9.91 2.19 -16.60
CA LEU A 113 -11.17 2.22 -15.83
C LEU A 113 -11.07 2.94 -14.47
N PHE A 114 -9.96 3.57 -14.18
CA PHE A 114 -9.79 4.25 -12.92
C PHE A 114 -10.03 5.74 -13.02
N ASN A 115 -11.17 6.20 -12.53
CA ASN A 115 -11.37 7.60 -12.23
C ASN A 115 -10.49 8.00 -11.04
N PHE A 116 -9.21 8.23 -11.30
CA PHE A 116 -8.33 8.90 -10.34
C PHE A 116 -8.52 10.40 -10.51
N SER A 117 -9.00 11.06 -9.47
CA SER A 117 -8.96 12.52 -9.45
C SER A 117 -7.48 12.93 -9.35
N PRO A 118 -6.94 13.70 -10.31
CA PRO A 118 -5.55 14.16 -10.28
C PRO A 118 -5.38 15.21 -9.18
N ASN A 119 -5.31 14.76 -7.92
CA ASN A 119 -5.07 15.62 -6.78
C ASN A 119 -3.64 15.38 -6.26
N ILE A 120 -2.90 16.44 -6.03
CA ILE A 120 -1.53 16.38 -5.49
C ILE A 120 -1.47 15.69 -4.11
N HIS A 121 -2.59 15.66 -3.40
CA HIS A 121 -2.74 15.01 -2.09
C HIS A 121 -3.25 13.56 -2.20
N HIS A 122 -3.48 13.06 -3.42
CA HIS A 122 -3.88 11.68 -3.62
C HIS A 122 -2.67 10.74 -3.48
N ARG A 123 -2.84 9.68 -2.70
CA ARG A 123 -1.82 8.70 -2.37
C ARG A 123 -2.23 7.33 -2.90
N ILE A 124 -1.33 6.66 -3.61
CA ILE A 124 -1.58 5.34 -4.20
C ILE A 124 -0.64 4.32 -3.56
N LEU A 125 -1.24 3.29 -2.98
CA LEU A 125 -0.52 2.12 -2.48
C LEU A 125 -0.79 0.96 -3.42
N ILE A 126 0.26 0.42 -4.03
CA ILE A 126 0.21 -0.83 -4.78
C ILE A 126 0.58 -1.93 -3.80
N VAL A 127 -0.33 -2.86 -3.56
CA VAL A 127 -0.14 -3.92 -2.57
C VAL A 127 -0.23 -5.27 -3.23
N ASN A 128 0.87 -6.03 -3.18
CA ASN A 128 0.95 -7.41 -3.64
C ASN A 128 1.42 -8.30 -2.50
N TYR A 129 0.94 -9.52 -2.40
CA TYR A 129 1.51 -10.49 -1.47
C TYR A 129 2.91 -10.93 -1.93
N ARG A 130 3.01 -11.36 -3.17
CA ARG A 130 4.29 -11.60 -3.87
C ARG A 130 4.44 -10.58 -4.97
N MET A 131 5.62 -9.98 -5.07
CA MET A 131 5.88 -8.97 -6.07
C MET A 131 5.73 -9.53 -7.49
N ASP A 132 4.96 -8.84 -8.32
CA ASP A 132 4.88 -9.07 -9.77
C ASP A 132 5.36 -7.82 -10.52
N THR A 133 6.55 -7.89 -11.08
CA THR A 133 7.18 -6.76 -11.77
C THR A 133 6.42 -6.34 -13.03
N LYS A 134 5.84 -7.30 -13.76
CA LYS A 134 5.07 -7.00 -14.98
C LYS A 134 3.81 -6.21 -14.64
N PHE A 135 3.05 -6.69 -13.65
CA PHE A 135 1.85 -6.00 -13.15
C PHE A 135 2.18 -4.60 -12.65
N ILE A 136 3.20 -4.47 -11.80
CA ILE A 136 3.61 -3.20 -11.20
C ILE A 136 4.02 -2.19 -12.28
N LYS A 137 4.84 -2.63 -13.25
CA LYS A 137 5.28 -1.79 -14.36
C LYS A 137 4.10 -1.23 -15.14
N ASN A 138 3.21 -2.11 -15.62
CA ASN A 138 2.06 -1.72 -16.41
C ASN A 138 1.16 -0.75 -15.65
N LEU A 139 0.93 -1.03 -14.35
CA LEU A 139 0.11 -0.17 -13.50
C LEU A 139 0.74 1.22 -13.30
N ILE A 140 2.03 1.29 -12.96
CA ILE A 140 2.71 2.58 -12.75
C ILE A 140 2.73 3.38 -14.05
N GLU A 141 3.00 2.74 -15.19
CA GLU A 141 2.98 3.41 -16.50
C GLU A 141 1.59 3.98 -16.82
N GLY A 142 0.52 3.20 -16.60
CA GLY A 142 -0.85 3.68 -16.77
C GLY A 142 -1.18 4.87 -15.86
N LEU A 143 -0.83 4.78 -14.56
CA LEU A 143 -1.04 5.86 -13.60
C LEU A 143 -0.33 7.16 -14.00
N ILE A 144 0.89 7.06 -14.50
CA ILE A 144 1.66 8.23 -14.92
C ILE A 144 1.11 8.81 -16.22
N ARG A 145 0.88 7.97 -17.26
CA ARG A 145 0.51 8.43 -18.60
C ARG A 145 -0.94 8.91 -18.66
N GLU A 146 -1.88 8.17 -18.08
CA GLU A 146 -3.31 8.43 -18.24
C GLU A 146 -3.86 9.34 -17.14
N HIS A 147 -3.31 9.26 -15.95
CA HIS A 147 -3.83 9.99 -14.79
C HIS A 147 -2.89 11.09 -14.27
N ASN A 148 -1.75 11.30 -14.94
CA ASN A 148 -0.75 12.32 -14.55
C ASN A 148 -0.31 12.22 -13.07
N ILE A 149 -0.29 10.99 -12.52
CA ILE A 149 0.14 10.72 -11.14
C ILE A 149 1.67 10.74 -11.10
N LYS A 150 2.22 11.46 -10.14
CA LYS A 150 3.67 11.52 -9.95
C LYS A 150 4.17 10.30 -9.17
N LEU A 151 5.34 9.77 -9.51
CA LEU A 151 5.91 8.60 -8.85
C LEU A 151 6.01 8.76 -7.31
N LYS A 152 6.26 9.96 -6.82
CA LYS A 152 6.26 10.28 -5.37
C LYS A 152 4.92 10.09 -4.66
N GLN A 153 3.82 9.99 -5.42
CA GLN A 153 2.48 9.71 -4.90
C GLN A 153 2.18 8.21 -4.87
N ILE A 154 3.13 7.37 -5.31
CA ILE A 154 2.99 5.93 -5.38
C ILE A 154 3.97 5.30 -4.38
N ARG A 155 3.49 4.34 -3.62
CA ARG A 155 4.31 3.42 -2.82
C ARG A 155 3.94 1.99 -3.15
N LEU A 156 4.95 1.15 -3.23
CA LEU A 156 4.77 -0.28 -3.41
C LEU A 156 4.96 -0.99 -2.08
N THR A 157 4.07 -1.93 -1.79
CA THR A 157 4.14 -2.75 -0.59
C THR A 157 3.96 -4.21 -0.98
N CYS A 158 4.87 -5.08 -0.54
CA CYS A 158 4.73 -6.52 -0.74
C CYS A 158 5.21 -7.28 0.51
N VAL A 159 4.66 -8.49 0.70
CA VAL A 159 5.13 -9.38 1.77
C VAL A 159 6.44 -10.03 1.37
N GLU A 160 6.56 -10.48 0.11
CA GLU A 160 7.77 -11.10 -0.42
C GLU A 160 8.16 -10.49 -1.77
N CYS A 161 9.48 -10.35 -1.97
CA CYS A 161 10.05 -10.02 -3.28
C CYS A 161 11.39 -10.73 -3.49
N LYS A 162 11.76 -10.90 -4.75
CA LYS A 162 13.06 -11.43 -5.16
C LYS A 162 14.03 -10.29 -5.47
N THR A 163 15.32 -10.54 -5.23
CA THR A 163 16.37 -9.56 -5.58
C THR A 163 16.33 -9.15 -7.05
N GLU A 164 16.13 -10.11 -7.96
CA GLU A 164 15.99 -9.86 -9.40
C GLU A 164 14.85 -8.88 -9.74
N GLN A 165 13.71 -9.01 -9.06
CA GLN A 165 12.55 -8.12 -9.25
C GLN A 165 12.86 -6.69 -8.83
N LEU A 166 13.60 -6.52 -7.74
CA LEU A 166 14.06 -5.20 -7.29
C LEU A 166 15.05 -4.58 -8.28
N ILE A 167 15.96 -5.38 -8.84
CA ILE A 167 16.91 -4.92 -9.88
C ILE A 167 16.12 -4.44 -11.11
N GLN A 168 15.18 -5.24 -11.63
CA GLN A 168 14.34 -4.87 -12.77
C GLN A 168 13.58 -3.56 -12.53
N LEU A 169 12.99 -3.37 -11.34
CA LEU A 169 12.31 -2.11 -11.02
C LEU A 169 13.29 -0.94 -10.86
N SER A 170 14.51 -1.19 -10.40
CA SER A 170 15.54 -0.15 -10.27
C SER A 170 16.03 0.41 -11.61
N GLU A 171 15.97 -0.40 -12.67
CA GLU A 171 16.30 0.02 -14.03
C GLU A 171 15.21 0.90 -14.65
N LEU A 172 13.94 0.74 -14.19
CA LEU A 172 12.80 1.45 -14.74
C LEU A 172 12.43 2.72 -13.98
N TYR A 173 12.58 2.69 -12.65
CA TYR A 173 12.07 3.76 -11.79
C TYR A 173 13.14 4.26 -10.82
N ASP A 174 13.41 5.56 -10.88
CA ASP A 174 14.28 6.23 -9.93
C ASP A 174 13.46 6.76 -8.74
N ASN A 175 13.91 6.47 -7.52
CA ASN A 175 13.27 6.89 -6.28
C ASN A 175 11.87 6.27 -5.99
N LEU A 176 11.49 5.17 -6.65
CA LEU A 176 10.32 4.42 -6.23
C LEU A 176 10.53 3.87 -4.81
N THR A 177 9.55 4.08 -3.93
CA THR A 177 9.62 3.62 -2.55
C THR A 177 8.90 2.28 -2.40
N ILE A 178 9.62 1.28 -1.89
CA ILE A 178 9.16 -0.09 -1.74
C ILE A 178 9.27 -0.52 -0.27
N TYR A 179 8.18 -1.07 0.26
CA TYR A 179 8.14 -1.69 1.58
C TYR A 179 7.96 -3.20 1.42
N THR A 180 8.79 -3.99 2.10
CA THR A 180 8.70 -5.45 2.05
C THR A 180 9.06 -6.07 3.39
N THR A 181 8.52 -7.26 3.68
CA THR A 181 8.88 -8.00 4.89
C THR A 181 10.02 -8.97 4.65
N LYS A 182 10.22 -9.42 3.40
CA LYS A 182 11.26 -10.39 3.06
C LYS A 182 11.78 -10.20 1.63
N ILE A 183 13.09 -10.22 1.50
CA ILE A 183 13.79 -10.29 0.22
C ILE A 183 14.39 -11.70 0.10
N ILE A 184 14.09 -12.38 -1.01
CA ILE A 184 14.57 -13.71 -1.31
C ILE A 184 15.72 -13.58 -2.31
N ASN A 185 16.88 -14.04 -1.91
CA ASN A 185 18.02 -14.16 -2.82
C ASN A 185 17.80 -15.45 -3.65
N THR A 186 17.73 -15.30 -4.94
CA THR A 186 17.73 -16.42 -5.91
C THR A 186 19.10 -16.56 -6.50
#